data_01e5dd559eaea965e0100727089e7e30
#
_entry.id   01e5dd559eaea965e0100727089e7e30
#
_cell.length_a   1.000
_cell.length_b   1.000
_cell.length_c   1.000
_cell.angle_alpha   90.00
_cell.angle_beta   90.00
_cell.angle_gamma   90.00
#
_symmetry.space_group_name_H-M   'P 1'
#
loop_
_entity.id
_entity.type
_entity.pdbx_description
1 polymer ?
#
loop_
_entity_poly.entity_id
_entity_poly.type
_entity_poly.pdbx_seq_one_letter_code
_entity_poly.pdbx_strand_id
1 'polypeptide(L)'
;MKKLIAVILALMMVFAMAAIAHADGYTAEEEAEAEAYHIDLIYSNVFNPKEWNYKAAEKFAEMVTERTEGHVKVEFHGLNELDCYRDSVVHAVNGDKWIGLEEPSLFADWVGDCAVLVGPMLYNNDEEYNYVMASDIVKDVLDRLAEENIHILDTHYSFGYRSVVTNADIYKPEDLKGMKLRSTTAALFIKTIECLGATPVPMSFTECLSSISSGVVDGFEGSTSTLAGAGAPYELVKKVALTNHFIATRWLFMAQDVYEEMPVKWRDILDACAAECGEWEQTMCADDEAVQIEKMKTEAGVTWNEVDIDAFTEACAPVYDWIVEEYGATPELHQQLVDLINGFRAEKAAA
;
A
#
# COMPACT_ATOMS: atom_id res chain seq x y z
N MET A 1 25.20 9.48 12.19
CA MET A 1 26.03 9.95 11.07
C MET A 1 26.04 8.99 9.89
N LYS A 2 26.34 7.67 10.03
CA LYS A 2 26.33 6.72 8.88
C LYS A 2 24.94 6.50 8.26
N LYS A 3 23.85 6.46 9.07
CA LYS A 3 22.47 6.33 8.58
C LYS A 3 21.99 7.60 7.86
N LEU A 4 22.36 8.78 8.32
CA LEU A 4 22.03 10.05 7.67
C LEU A 4 22.73 10.20 6.30
N ILE A 5 23.94 9.66 6.17
CA ILE A 5 24.70 9.66 4.90
C ILE A 5 24.10 8.66 3.90
N ALA A 6 23.56 7.51 4.36
CA ALA A 6 22.87 6.54 3.49
C ALA A 6 21.55 7.10 2.93
N VAL A 7 20.76 7.80 3.75
CA VAL A 7 19.53 8.48 3.32
C VAL A 7 19.83 9.60 2.32
N ILE A 8 20.90 10.38 2.55
CA ILE A 8 21.32 11.44 1.61
C ILE A 8 21.85 10.84 0.28
N LEU A 9 22.49 9.66 0.33
CA LEU A 9 22.96 8.95 -0.87
C LEU A 9 21.81 8.29 -1.65
N ALA A 10 20.78 7.77 -0.98
CA ALA A 10 19.57 7.27 -1.61
C ALA A 10 18.78 8.40 -2.26
N LEU A 11 18.55 9.51 -1.57
CA LEU A 11 17.95 10.72 -2.12
C LEU A 11 18.72 11.28 -3.33
N MET A 12 20.08 11.22 -3.32
CA MET A 12 20.88 11.64 -4.47
C MET A 12 20.82 10.65 -5.64
N MET A 13 20.54 9.36 -5.42
CA MET A 13 20.36 8.38 -6.50
C MET A 13 18.99 8.52 -7.19
N VAL A 14 17.93 8.82 -6.45
CA VAL A 14 16.59 9.10 -7.01
C VAL A 14 16.62 10.39 -7.84
N PHE A 15 17.27 11.44 -7.35
CA PHE A 15 17.53 12.64 -8.15
C PHE A 15 18.38 12.36 -9.42
N ALA A 16 19.27 11.37 -9.36
CA ALA A 16 20.09 10.99 -10.52
C ALA A 16 19.29 10.17 -11.55
N MET A 17 18.30 9.38 -11.16
CA MET A 17 17.48 8.62 -12.12
C MET A 17 16.43 9.48 -12.81
N ALA A 18 15.77 10.40 -12.11
CA ALA A 18 14.89 11.40 -12.72
C ALA A 18 15.67 12.38 -13.65
N ALA A 19 16.93 12.67 -13.33
CA ALA A 19 17.80 13.49 -14.17
C ALA A 19 18.43 12.76 -15.37
N ILE A 20 18.36 11.43 -15.43
CA ILE A 20 18.93 10.63 -16.55
C ILE A 20 17.98 10.58 -17.75
N ALA A 21 16.66 10.81 -17.57
CA ALA A 21 15.72 10.82 -18.69
C ALA A 21 15.96 11.99 -19.67
N HIS A 22 16.42 13.17 -19.19
CA HIS A 22 16.72 14.34 -20.03
C HIS A 22 17.98 15.07 -19.54
N ALA A 23 19.14 14.42 -19.64
CA ALA A 23 20.42 15.02 -19.27
C ALA A 23 20.76 16.30 -20.09
N ASP A 24 20.07 16.55 -21.22
CA ASP A 24 20.23 17.68 -22.12
C ASP A 24 19.07 18.70 -22.04
N GLY A 25 18.10 18.52 -21.11
CA GLY A 25 16.90 19.37 -21.04
C GLY A 25 15.83 19.02 -22.10
N TYR A 26 14.63 19.62 -21.95
CA TYR A 26 13.56 19.44 -22.94
C TYR A 26 13.81 20.24 -24.21
N THR A 27 13.33 19.74 -25.35
CA THR A 27 13.38 20.48 -26.60
C THR A 27 12.44 21.69 -26.58
N ALA A 28 12.65 22.65 -27.48
CA ALA A 28 11.76 23.82 -27.60
C ALA A 28 10.29 23.42 -27.94
N GLU A 29 10.07 22.28 -28.58
CA GLU A 29 8.76 21.75 -28.91
C GLU A 29 8.10 21.17 -27.67
N GLU A 30 8.80 20.35 -26.87
CA GLU A 30 8.33 19.79 -25.61
C GLU A 30 8.04 20.87 -24.55
N GLU A 31 8.86 21.93 -24.49
CA GLU A 31 8.59 23.09 -23.64
C GLU A 31 7.31 23.83 -24.07
N ALA A 32 7.13 24.06 -25.41
CA ALA A 32 5.94 24.72 -25.89
C ALA A 32 4.65 23.89 -25.69
N GLU A 33 4.75 22.56 -25.81
CA GLU A 33 3.65 21.64 -25.49
C GLU A 33 3.30 21.69 -24.01
N ALA A 34 4.31 21.64 -23.14
CA ALA A 34 4.13 21.73 -21.68
C ALA A 34 3.46 23.05 -21.25
N GLU A 35 3.93 24.18 -21.79
CA GLU A 35 3.35 25.50 -21.49
C GLU A 35 1.88 25.65 -21.94
N ALA A 36 1.48 24.96 -23.02
CA ALA A 36 0.11 25.00 -23.53
C ALA A 36 -0.84 24.06 -22.78
N TYR A 37 -0.32 23.07 -22.05
CA TYR A 37 -1.10 22.03 -21.40
C TYR A 37 -1.54 22.45 -19.99
N HIS A 38 -2.80 22.14 -19.63
CA HIS A 38 -3.32 22.34 -18.28
C HIS A 38 -4.29 21.23 -17.95
N ILE A 39 -4.16 20.70 -16.72
CA ILE A 39 -5.06 19.68 -16.19
C ILE A 39 -5.33 19.88 -14.70
N ASP A 40 -6.57 19.67 -14.28
CA ASP A 40 -6.95 19.56 -12.88
C ASP A 40 -7.26 18.07 -12.59
N LEU A 41 -6.56 17.50 -11.62
CA LEU A 41 -6.69 16.11 -11.17
C LEU A 41 -7.30 16.08 -9.77
N ILE A 42 -8.21 15.14 -9.52
CA ILE A 42 -8.71 14.83 -8.18
C ILE A 42 -7.84 13.71 -7.61
N TYR A 43 -7.40 13.86 -6.36
CA TYR A 43 -6.72 12.80 -5.62
C TYR A 43 -7.53 12.41 -4.40
N SER A 44 -7.92 11.13 -4.27
CA SER A 44 -8.69 10.64 -3.14
C SER A 44 -8.00 9.48 -2.42
N ASN A 45 -8.15 9.45 -1.09
CA ASN A 45 -7.81 8.30 -0.28
C ASN A 45 -8.63 8.22 1.02
N VAL A 46 -8.50 7.09 1.75
CA VAL A 46 -9.26 6.80 2.98
C VAL A 46 -8.62 7.35 4.26
N PHE A 47 -7.38 7.81 4.19
CA PHE A 47 -6.57 8.13 5.36
C PHE A 47 -6.98 9.45 6.01
N ASN A 48 -6.56 9.63 7.28
CA ASN A 48 -6.86 10.83 8.05
C ASN A 48 -5.56 11.63 8.34
N PRO A 49 -5.66 12.92 8.75
CA PRO A 49 -4.50 13.80 8.93
C PRO A 49 -3.43 13.35 9.93
N LYS A 50 -3.68 12.32 10.74
CA LYS A 50 -2.68 11.76 11.65
C LYS A 50 -1.79 10.71 10.98
N GLU A 51 -2.25 10.12 9.87
CA GLU A 51 -1.57 9.03 9.16
C GLU A 51 -0.60 9.59 8.12
N TRP A 52 0.53 8.91 7.94
CA TRP A 52 1.57 9.35 7.00
C TRP A 52 1.12 9.29 5.55
N ASN A 53 0.27 8.32 5.19
CA ASN A 53 -0.35 8.26 3.87
C ASN A 53 -1.17 9.51 3.51
N TYR A 54 -1.89 10.11 4.50
CA TYR A 54 -2.59 11.38 4.29
C TYR A 54 -1.60 12.53 4.03
N LYS A 55 -0.58 12.63 4.89
CA LYS A 55 0.44 13.69 4.79
C LYS A 55 1.25 13.59 3.50
N ALA A 56 1.53 12.36 3.04
CA ALA A 56 2.19 12.13 1.77
C ALA A 56 1.32 12.53 0.58
N ALA A 57 0.01 12.32 0.67
CA ALA A 57 -0.93 12.77 -0.36
C ALA A 57 -1.03 14.31 -0.43
N GLU A 58 -1.11 15.00 0.71
CA GLU A 58 -1.02 16.47 0.75
C GLU A 58 0.29 16.96 0.13
N LYS A 59 1.42 16.38 0.58
CA LYS A 59 2.75 16.72 0.08
C LYS A 59 2.86 16.51 -1.44
N PHE A 60 2.36 15.38 -1.95
CA PHE A 60 2.36 15.07 -3.37
C PHE A 60 1.56 16.12 -4.17
N ALA A 61 0.33 16.42 -3.74
CA ALA A 61 -0.54 17.38 -4.39
C ALA A 61 0.09 18.80 -4.45
N GLU A 62 0.70 19.24 -3.35
CA GLU A 62 1.43 20.50 -3.28
C GLU A 62 2.64 20.51 -4.21
N MET A 63 3.48 19.46 -4.14
CA MET A 63 4.72 19.35 -4.94
C MET A 63 4.44 19.32 -6.44
N VAL A 64 3.45 18.53 -6.87
CA VAL A 64 3.07 18.46 -8.29
C VAL A 64 2.61 19.85 -8.77
N THR A 65 1.70 20.48 -8.03
CA THR A 65 1.18 21.80 -8.39
C THR A 65 2.28 22.87 -8.43
N GLU A 66 3.21 22.85 -7.44
CA GLU A 66 4.31 23.81 -7.39
C GLU A 66 5.34 23.57 -8.51
N ARG A 67 5.81 22.32 -8.68
CA ARG A 67 6.86 21.99 -9.65
C ARG A 67 6.42 22.08 -11.10
N THR A 68 5.11 21.97 -11.35
CA THR A 68 4.52 22.19 -12.68
C THR A 68 4.03 23.63 -12.87
N GLU A 69 4.34 24.54 -11.95
CA GLU A 69 3.93 25.95 -11.98
C GLU A 69 2.40 26.14 -12.13
N GLY A 70 1.63 25.14 -11.65
CA GLY A 70 0.17 25.12 -11.74
C GLY A 70 -0.39 24.60 -13.06
N HIS A 71 0.44 24.08 -13.96
CA HIS A 71 -0.03 23.40 -15.18
C HIS A 71 -0.71 22.06 -14.88
N VAL A 72 -0.23 21.32 -13.88
CA VAL A 72 -0.90 20.17 -13.33
C VAL A 72 -1.33 20.49 -11.90
N LYS A 73 -2.62 20.64 -11.68
CA LYS A 73 -3.18 20.87 -10.34
C LYS A 73 -3.75 19.60 -9.78
N VAL A 74 -3.45 19.31 -8.51
CA VAL A 74 -3.98 18.17 -7.80
C VAL A 74 -4.80 18.65 -6.62
N GLU A 75 -6.11 18.36 -6.62
CA GLU A 75 -7.02 18.63 -5.51
C GLU A 75 -7.16 17.36 -4.67
N PHE A 76 -6.64 17.39 -3.44
CA PHE A 76 -6.62 16.23 -2.55
C PHE A 76 -7.83 16.19 -1.62
N HIS A 77 -8.45 14.99 -1.51
CA HIS A 77 -9.56 14.66 -0.62
C HIS A 77 -9.23 13.40 0.18
N GLY A 78 -9.06 13.53 1.48
CA GLY A 78 -8.84 12.42 2.40
C GLY A 78 -10.13 11.92 3.05
N LEU A 79 -10.01 11.09 4.08
CA LEU A 79 -11.12 10.66 4.96
C LEU A 79 -12.27 9.92 4.25
N ASN A 80 -12.03 9.36 3.06
CA ASN A 80 -13.08 8.75 2.24
C ASN A 80 -14.21 9.76 1.91
N GLU A 81 -13.85 11.02 1.69
CA GLU A 81 -14.81 12.06 1.28
C GLU A 81 -15.32 11.84 -0.14
N LEU A 82 -14.50 11.27 -1.00
CA LEU A 82 -14.83 10.84 -2.35
C LEU A 82 -14.60 9.34 -2.49
N ASP A 83 -14.84 8.80 -3.68
CA ASP A 83 -14.71 7.38 -3.97
C ASP A 83 -13.31 6.85 -3.63
N CYS A 84 -13.29 5.69 -2.98
CA CYS A 84 -12.10 4.96 -2.56
C CYS A 84 -12.28 3.48 -2.82
N TYR A 85 -11.27 2.67 -2.51
CA TYR A 85 -11.27 1.23 -2.74
C TYR A 85 -11.46 0.91 -4.24
N ARG A 86 -12.29 -0.08 -4.53
CA ARG A 86 -12.55 -0.53 -5.89
C ARG A 86 -13.11 0.58 -6.81
N ASP A 87 -13.95 1.45 -6.27
CA ASP A 87 -14.54 2.55 -7.05
C ASP A 87 -13.49 3.57 -7.49
N SER A 88 -12.46 3.81 -6.67
CA SER A 88 -11.28 4.60 -7.06
C SER A 88 -10.54 3.98 -8.25
N VAL A 89 -10.36 2.66 -8.29
CA VAL A 89 -9.72 1.96 -9.42
C VAL A 89 -10.60 2.08 -10.70
N VAL A 90 -11.92 2.01 -10.55
CA VAL A 90 -12.85 2.18 -11.67
C VAL A 90 -12.72 3.56 -12.34
N HIS A 91 -12.40 4.63 -11.59
CA HIS A 91 -12.11 5.94 -12.17
C HIS A 91 -10.92 5.89 -13.14
N ALA A 92 -9.83 5.20 -12.78
CA ALA A 92 -8.69 5.04 -13.70
C ALA A 92 -9.08 4.26 -14.96
N VAL A 93 -9.77 3.13 -14.82
CA VAL A 93 -10.23 2.31 -15.95
C VAL A 93 -11.12 3.13 -16.91
N ASN A 94 -11.91 4.04 -16.39
CA ASN A 94 -12.81 4.89 -17.18
C ASN A 94 -12.10 6.10 -17.84
N GLY A 95 -10.82 6.36 -17.54
CA GLY A 95 -10.10 7.52 -18.05
C GLY A 95 -10.48 8.83 -17.34
N ASP A 96 -10.93 8.75 -16.09
CA ASP A 96 -11.23 9.94 -15.31
C ASP A 96 -9.93 10.64 -14.86
N LYS A 97 -9.98 11.96 -14.71
CA LYS A 97 -8.87 12.78 -14.19
C LYS A 97 -8.70 12.58 -12.69
N TRP A 98 -8.33 11.35 -12.33
CA TRP A 98 -8.33 10.83 -10.98
C TRP A 98 -6.98 10.22 -10.60
N ILE A 99 -6.54 10.48 -9.39
CA ILE A 99 -5.43 9.80 -8.73
C ILE A 99 -5.99 9.06 -7.53
N GLY A 100 -5.64 7.79 -7.38
CA GLY A 100 -6.01 6.96 -6.24
C GLY A 100 -4.78 6.44 -5.50
N LEU A 101 -4.98 6.05 -4.23
CA LEU A 101 -3.97 5.40 -3.40
C LEU A 101 -4.61 4.16 -2.76
N GLU A 102 -4.47 3.01 -3.43
CA GLU A 102 -5.24 1.83 -3.06
C GLU A 102 -4.38 0.58 -2.84
N GLU A 103 -4.95 -0.38 -2.16
CA GLU A 103 -4.35 -1.67 -1.87
C GLU A 103 -4.28 -2.52 -3.15
N PRO A 104 -3.11 -3.14 -3.47
CA PRO A 104 -2.87 -3.76 -4.77
C PRO A 104 -3.83 -4.88 -5.18
N SER A 105 -4.41 -5.63 -4.23
CA SER A 105 -5.38 -6.69 -4.60
C SER A 105 -6.71 -6.15 -5.15
N LEU A 106 -6.98 -4.84 -5.00
CA LEU A 106 -8.15 -4.20 -5.61
C LEU A 106 -8.04 -4.08 -7.13
N PHE A 107 -6.83 -4.22 -7.69
CA PHE A 107 -6.60 -4.26 -9.14
C PHE A 107 -6.78 -5.67 -9.73
N ALA A 108 -6.95 -6.69 -8.88
CA ALA A 108 -7.02 -8.08 -9.31
C ALA A 108 -8.23 -8.40 -10.21
N ASP A 109 -9.30 -7.61 -10.16
CA ASP A 109 -10.44 -7.71 -11.08
C ASP A 109 -10.03 -7.50 -12.55
N TRP A 110 -8.90 -6.81 -12.80
CA TRP A 110 -8.36 -6.55 -14.14
C TRP A 110 -7.11 -7.38 -14.41
N VAL A 111 -6.18 -7.44 -13.44
CA VAL A 111 -4.94 -8.24 -13.52
C VAL A 111 -4.80 -9.05 -12.25
N GLY A 112 -5.23 -10.33 -12.31
CA GLY A 112 -5.31 -11.24 -11.16
C GLY A 112 -3.99 -11.38 -10.38
N ASP A 113 -2.86 -11.23 -11.06
CA ASP A 113 -1.51 -11.32 -10.47
C ASP A 113 -1.26 -10.26 -9.40
N CYS A 114 -1.95 -9.12 -9.42
CA CYS A 114 -1.85 -8.10 -8.38
C CYS A 114 -2.17 -8.64 -6.98
N ALA A 115 -3.14 -9.57 -6.86
CA ALA A 115 -3.46 -10.22 -5.59
C ALA A 115 -2.34 -11.17 -5.11
N VAL A 116 -1.62 -11.81 -6.05
CA VAL A 116 -0.49 -12.68 -5.70
C VAL A 116 0.69 -11.87 -5.17
N LEU A 117 0.98 -10.70 -5.78
CA LEU A 117 2.06 -9.80 -5.39
C LEU A 117 1.96 -9.33 -3.93
N VAL A 118 0.76 -9.29 -3.38
CA VAL A 118 0.51 -8.88 -1.98
C VAL A 118 -0.19 -9.96 -1.17
N GLY A 119 -0.08 -11.21 -1.61
CA GLY A 119 -0.64 -12.35 -0.91
C GLY A 119 -0.14 -12.53 0.52
N PRO A 120 -0.87 -13.25 1.38
CA PRO A 120 -0.54 -13.37 2.79
C PRO A 120 0.77 -14.16 3.00
N MET A 121 1.53 -13.80 4.03
CA MET A 121 2.76 -14.46 4.48
C MET A 121 3.94 -14.42 3.47
N LEU A 122 3.92 -13.49 2.51
CA LEU A 122 4.93 -13.44 1.45
C LEU A 122 6.21 -12.71 1.88
N TYR A 123 6.09 -11.56 2.54
CA TYR A 123 7.20 -10.67 2.89
C TYR A 123 7.47 -10.62 4.39
N ASN A 124 8.74 -10.45 4.77
CA ASN A 124 9.17 -10.25 6.16
C ASN A 124 9.54 -8.80 6.47
N ASN A 125 9.80 -7.97 5.46
CA ASN A 125 10.20 -6.56 5.62
C ASN A 125 10.06 -5.79 4.31
N ASP A 126 10.11 -4.44 4.41
CA ASP A 126 9.99 -3.55 3.26
C ASP A 126 11.12 -3.73 2.24
N GLU A 127 12.32 -4.16 2.65
CA GLU A 127 13.42 -4.42 1.70
C GLU A 127 13.05 -5.57 0.73
N GLU A 128 12.43 -6.64 1.23
CA GLU A 128 11.97 -7.75 0.40
C GLU A 128 10.87 -7.31 -0.56
N TYR A 129 9.91 -6.52 -0.06
CA TYR A 129 8.84 -5.96 -0.88
C TYR A 129 9.41 -5.05 -1.98
N ASN A 130 10.23 -4.08 -1.63
CA ASN A 130 10.82 -3.15 -2.60
C ASN A 130 11.71 -3.87 -3.63
N TYR A 131 12.43 -4.91 -3.22
CA TYR A 131 13.20 -5.76 -4.13
C TYR A 131 12.32 -6.46 -5.16
N VAL A 132 11.18 -7.01 -4.73
CA VAL A 132 10.21 -7.63 -5.65
C VAL A 132 9.56 -6.59 -6.55
N MET A 133 9.12 -5.43 -6.00
CA MET A 133 8.50 -4.35 -6.80
C MET A 133 9.43 -3.84 -7.92
N ALA A 134 10.74 -3.90 -7.73
CA ALA A 134 11.72 -3.52 -8.75
C ALA A 134 12.04 -4.63 -9.78
N SER A 135 11.40 -5.79 -9.70
CA SER A 135 11.68 -6.94 -10.58
C SER A 135 10.97 -6.89 -11.92
N ASP A 136 11.52 -7.63 -12.91
CA ASP A 136 10.88 -7.80 -14.22
C ASP A 136 9.50 -8.49 -14.12
N ILE A 137 9.28 -9.31 -13.07
CA ILE A 137 7.97 -9.93 -12.81
C ILE A 137 6.91 -8.87 -12.56
N VAL A 138 7.22 -7.90 -11.69
CA VAL A 138 6.27 -6.82 -11.38
C VAL A 138 6.11 -5.88 -12.57
N LYS A 139 7.21 -5.58 -13.28
CA LYS A 139 7.12 -4.79 -14.51
C LYS A 139 6.10 -5.37 -15.49
N ASP A 140 6.08 -6.69 -15.73
CA ASP A 140 5.09 -7.35 -16.58
C ASP A 140 3.66 -7.14 -16.07
N VAL A 141 3.45 -7.21 -14.76
CA VAL A 141 2.14 -6.97 -14.14
C VAL A 141 1.70 -5.51 -14.36
N LEU A 142 2.62 -4.54 -14.17
CA LEU A 142 2.33 -3.13 -14.39
C LEU A 142 2.04 -2.81 -15.85
N ASP A 143 2.78 -3.43 -16.79
CA ASP A 143 2.54 -3.28 -18.23
C ASP A 143 1.12 -3.79 -18.59
N ARG A 144 0.66 -4.89 -18.00
CA ARG A 144 -0.72 -5.41 -18.19
C ARG A 144 -1.78 -4.53 -17.54
N LEU A 145 -1.50 -3.90 -16.40
CA LEU A 145 -2.40 -2.90 -15.81
C LEU A 145 -2.56 -1.68 -16.72
N ALA A 146 -1.47 -1.25 -17.38
CA ALA A 146 -1.52 -0.16 -18.35
C ALA A 146 -2.43 -0.50 -19.56
N GLU A 147 -2.47 -1.79 -20.01
CA GLU A 147 -3.41 -2.27 -21.03
C GLU A 147 -4.88 -2.15 -20.59
N GLU A 148 -5.15 -2.23 -19.28
CA GLU A 148 -6.46 -2.03 -18.67
C GLU A 148 -6.73 -0.56 -18.25
N ASN A 149 -5.97 0.38 -18.80
CA ASN A 149 -6.02 1.81 -18.54
C ASN A 149 -5.66 2.23 -17.11
N ILE A 150 -4.84 1.44 -16.41
CA ILE A 150 -4.37 1.73 -15.05
C ILE A 150 -2.88 1.96 -15.07
N HIS A 151 -2.44 3.20 -14.83
CA HIS A 151 -1.03 3.58 -14.70
C HIS A 151 -0.62 3.64 -13.24
N ILE A 152 0.38 2.86 -12.84
CA ILE A 152 0.93 2.89 -11.48
C ILE A 152 2.08 3.90 -11.43
N LEU A 153 1.91 4.96 -10.66
CA LEU A 153 2.90 6.02 -10.45
C LEU A 153 3.95 5.63 -9.42
N ASP A 154 3.54 4.89 -8.36
CA ASP A 154 4.45 4.47 -7.29
C ASP A 154 3.92 3.26 -6.52
N THR A 155 4.84 2.41 -6.05
CA THR A 155 4.56 1.19 -5.28
C THR A 155 5.14 1.21 -3.86
N HIS A 156 5.85 2.28 -3.45
CA HIS A 156 6.64 2.32 -2.21
C HIS A 156 5.83 2.62 -0.94
N TYR A 157 4.58 3.09 -1.07
CA TYR A 157 3.76 3.38 0.11
C TYR A 157 3.58 2.12 0.97
N SER A 158 4.17 2.11 2.16
CA SER A 158 4.10 1.01 3.13
C SER A 158 4.01 1.56 4.55
N PHE A 159 3.05 1.07 5.32
CA PHE A 159 2.79 1.50 6.69
C PHE A 159 2.83 0.33 7.68
N GLY A 160 3.80 -0.56 7.48
CA GLY A 160 4.14 -1.68 8.35
C GLY A 160 3.40 -2.97 8.03
N TYR A 161 3.32 -3.88 9.02
CA TYR A 161 2.70 -5.19 8.86
C TYR A 161 1.34 -5.26 9.53
N ARG A 162 0.42 -5.97 8.87
CA ARG A 162 -0.93 -6.20 9.39
C ARG A 162 -0.94 -7.44 10.25
N SER A 163 -1.51 -7.28 11.44
CA SER A 163 -1.67 -8.32 12.44
C SER A 163 -3.11 -8.36 12.92
N VAL A 164 -3.46 -9.44 13.62
CA VAL A 164 -4.78 -9.57 14.25
C VAL A 164 -4.81 -8.76 15.55
N VAL A 165 -5.80 -7.88 15.69
CA VAL A 165 -5.98 -6.98 16.84
C VAL A 165 -7.34 -7.23 17.49
N THR A 166 -7.32 -7.67 18.77
CA THR A 166 -8.53 -8.05 19.52
C THR A 166 -8.39 -7.72 21.00
N ASN A 167 -9.31 -8.25 21.83
CA ASN A 167 -9.15 -8.29 23.29
C ASN A 167 -8.92 -9.74 23.81
N ALA A 168 -8.91 -10.73 22.93
CA ALA A 168 -8.56 -12.11 23.25
C ALA A 168 -7.06 -12.38 23.05
N ASP A 169 -6.53 -13.41 23.73
CA ASP A 169 -5.18 -13.91 23.48
C ASP A 169 -5.22 -14.86 22.27
N ILE A 170 -4.48 -14.53 21.23
CA ILE A 170 -4.40 -15.30 20.00
C ILE A 170 -2.94 -15.76 19.81
N TYR A 171 -2.72 -17.08 19.76
CA TYR A 171 -1.40 -17.69 19.56
C TYR A 171 -1.34 -18.57 18.31
N LYS A 172 -2.50 -19.06 17.84
CA LYS A 172 -2.62 -19.95 16.69
C LYS A 172 -3.99 -19.77 16.01
N PRO A 173 -4.18 -20.23 14.78
CA PRO A 173 -5.42 -20.02 14.01
C PRO A 173 -6.69 -20.53 14.74
N GLU A 174 -6.60 -21.64 15.51
CA GLU A 174 -7.75 -22.15 16.23
C GLU A 174 -8.31 -21.20 17.28
N ASP A 175 -7.49 -20.27 17.80
CA ASP A 175 -7.91 -19.27 18.79
C ASP A 175 -8.84 -18.22 18.15
N LEU A 176 -8.85 -18.10 16.81
CA LEU A 176 -9.74 -17.20 16.05
C LEU A 176 -11.13 -17.79 15.80
N LYS A 177 -11.33 -19.07 16.11
CA LYS A 177 -12.59 -19.77 15.80
C LYS A 177 -13.78 -19.15 16.53
N GLY A 178 -14.77 -18.73 15.74
CA GLY A 178 -15.99 -18.09 16.26
C GLY A 178 -15.88 -16.58 16.46
N MET A 179 -14.71 -16.00 16.28
CA MET A 179 -14.52 -14.55 16.32
C MET A 179 -14.97 -13.92 15.00
N LYS A 180 -15.46 -12.68 15.09
CA LYS A 180 -15.79 -11.83 13.96
C LYS A 180 -14.74 -10.73 13.87
N LEU A 181 -14.02 -10.69 12.75
CA LEU A 181 -13.01 -9.68 12.54
C LEU A 181 -13.45 -8.74 11.40
N ARG A 182 -13.33 -7.45 11.63
CA ARG A 182 -13.46 -6.49 10.52
C ARG A 182 -12.36 -6.75 9.51
N SER A 183 -12.73 -6.82 8.24
CA SER A 183 -11.80 -6.75 7.11
C SER A 183 -12.02 -5.50 6.28
N THR A 184 -11.09 -5.21 5.37
CA THR A 184 -11.38 -4.33 4.25
C THR A 184 -12.43 -4.96 3.32
N THR A 185 -12.89 -4.24 2.32
CA THR A 185 -13.82 -4.77 1.32
C THR A 185 -13.12 -5.59 0.22
N ALA A 186 -11.78 -5.61 0.20
CA ALA A 186 -11.00 -6.41 -0.75
C ALA A 186 -11.15 -7.91 -0.46
N ALA A 187 -11.49 -8.68 -1.47
CA ALA A 187 -11.81 -10.10 -1.34
C ALA A 187 -10.62 -10.93 -0.85
N LEU A 188 -9.38 -10.54 -1.18
CA LEU A 188 -8.17 -11.16 -0.66
C LEU A 188 -8.13 -11.18 0.87
N PHE A 189 -8.46 -10.05 1.51
CA PHE A 189 -8.46 -9.94 2.98
C PHE A 189 -9.61 -10.74 3.60
N ILE A 190 -10.79 -10.73 2.96
CA ILE A 190 -11.94 -11.53 3.37
C ILE A 190 -11.55 -13.01 3.37
N LYS A 191 -10.99 -13.49 2.25
CA LYS A 191 -10.56 -14.88 2.09
C LYS A 191 -9.48 -15.27 3.09
N THR A 192 -8.51 -14.40 3.32
CA THR A 192 -7.44 -14.65 4.30
C THR A 192 -8.00 -14.81 5.72
N ILE A 193 -8.89 -13.92 6.17
CA ILE A 193 -9.52 -14.04 7.49
C ILE A 193 -10.32 -15.35 7.63
N GLU A 194 -11.01 -15.77 6.56
CA GLU A 194 -11.70 -17.08 6.53
C GLU A 194 -10.71 -18.24 6.72
N CYS A 195 -9.60 -18.22 5.99
CA CYS A 195 -8.56 -19.24 6.07
C CYS A 195 -7.88 -19.26 7.46
N LEU A 196 -7.74 -18.10 8.10
CA LEU A 196 -7.27 -17.99 9.47
C LEU A 196 -8.27 -18.51 10.53
N GLY A 197 -9.51 -18.84 10.15
CA GLY A 197 -10.52 -19.44 11.01
C GLY A 197 -11.49 -18.46 11.67
N ALA A 198 -11.39 -17.16 11.42
CA ALA A 198 -12.34 -16.15 11.86
C ALA A 198 -13.47 -15.93 10.83
N THR A 199 -14.52 -15.23 11.25
CA THR A 199 -15.58 -14.76 10.35
C THR A 199 -15.28 -13.33 9.93
N PRO A 200 -15.00 -13.03 8.64
CA PRO A 200 -14.78 -11.66 8.18
C PRO A 200 -16.09 -10.88 8.16
N VAL A 201 -16.01 -9.59 8.52
CA VAL A 201 -17.10 -8.63 8.40
C VAL A 201 -16.58 -7.43 7.61
N PRO A 202 -16.78 -7.41 6.26
CA PRO A 202 -16.24 -6.37 5.41
C PRO A 202 -16.94 -5.03 5.67
N MET A 203 -16.14 -3.98 5.91
CA MET A 203 -16.62 -2.60 6.05
C MET A 203 -15.46 -1.61 5.92
N SER A 204 -15.80 -0.33 5.69
CA SER A 204 -14.81 0.75 5.75
C SER A 204 -14.18 0.85 7.15
N PHE A 205 -12.97 1.42 7.25
CA PHE A 205 -12.34 1.56 8.57
C PHE A 205 -13.08 2.59 9.45
N THR A 206 -13.73 3.56 8.86
CA THR A 206 -14.55 4.56 9.56
C THR A 206 -15.69 3.94 10.34
N GLU A 207 -16.25 2.80 9.88
CA GLU A 207 -17.32 2.06 10.54
C GLU A 207 -16.81 1.08 11.61
N CYS A 208 -15.52 0.72 11.55
CA CYS A 208 -14.91 -0.31 12.39
C CYS A 208 -15.04 0.00 13.90
N LEU A 209 -14.73 1.23 14.31
CA LEU A 209 -14.73 1.60 15.72
C LEU A 209 -16.12 1.51 16.38
N SER A 210 -17.14 1.94 15.67
CA SER A 210 -18.53 1.80 16.14
C SER A 210 -18.96 0.32 16.21
N SER A 211 -18.50 -0.48 15.26
CA SER A 211 -18.78 -1.92 15.19
C SER A 211 -18.09 -2.71 16.31
N ILE A 212 -16.86 -2.35 16.69
CA ILE A 212 -16.19 -2.90 17.87
C ILE A 212 -16.94 -2.49 19.15
N SER A 213 -17.24 -1.20 19.30
CA SER A 213 -17.92 -0.68 20.51
C SER A 213 -19.31 -1.29 20.71
N SER A 214 -20.02 -1.63 19.66
CA SER A 214 -21.35 -2.28 19.70
C SER A 214 -21.29 -3.81 19.74
N GLY A 215 -20.10 -4.42 19.66
CA GLY A 215 -19.92 -5.87 19.66
C GLY A 215 -20.37 -6.56 18.36
N VAL A 216 -20.46 -5.83 17.26
CA VAL A 216 -20.70 -6.41 15.92
C VAL A 216 -19.48 -7.20 15.47
N VAL A 217 -18.27 -6.69 15.77
CA VAL A 217 -16.99 -7.37 15.56
C VAL A 217 -16.18 -7.42 16.86
N ASP A 218 -15.34 -8.45 17.00
CA ASP A 218 -14.48 -8.67 18.16
C ASP A 218 -13.13 -7.97 18.05
N GLY A 219 -12.80 -7.48 16.84
CA GLY A 219 -11.56 -6.82 16.52
C GLY A 219 -11.42 -6.61 15.01
N PHE A 220 -10.18 -6.40 14.57
CA PHE A 220 -9.85 -6.21 13.18
C PHE A 220 -8.45 -6.77 12.86
N GLU A 221 -8.11 -6.83 11.60
CA GLU A 221 -6.73 -6.97 11.14
C GLU A 221 -6.21 -5.60 10.66
N GLY A 222 -4.98 -5.26 11.02
CA GLY A 222 -4.40 -3.96 10.68
C GLY A 222 -2.98 -3.78 11.18
N SER A 223 -2.35 -2.70 10.72
CA SER A 223 -0.99 -2.35 11.13
C SER A 223 -0.95 -1.56 12.44
N THR A 224 0.25 -1.38 12.98
CA THR A 224 0.50 -0.50 14.13
C THR A 224 0.02 0.93 13.85
N SER A 225 0.28 1.45 12.66
CA SER A 225 -0.20 2.77 12.22
C SER A 225 -1.73 2.85 12.25
N THR A 226 -2.42 1.82 11.76
CA THR A 226 -3.89 1.73 11.82
C THR A 226 -4.39 1.71 13.26
N LEU A 227 -3.75 0.94 14.14
CA LEU A 227 -4.12 0.86 15.57
C LEU A 227 -3.90 2.18 16.30
N ALA A 228 -2.87 2.95 15.94
CA ALA A 228 -2.58 4.27 16.49
C ALA A 228 -3.38 5.40 15.84
N GLY A 229 -4.10 5.13 14.77
CA GLY A 229 -4.78 6.10 13.91
C GLY A 229 -5.93 6.87 14.55
N ALA A 230 -6.75 7.50 13.72
CA ALA A 230 -7.86 8.34 14.17
C ALA A 230 -8.88 7.56 14.99
N GLY A 231 -9.41 8.19 16.03
CA GLY A 231 -10.35 7.57 16.97
C GLY A 231 -9.72 6.61 17.96
N ALA A 232 -8.38 6.49 17.94
CA ALA A 232 -7.59 5.70 18.88
C ALA A 232 -8.14 4.25 19.04
N PRO A 233 -8.11 3.43 17.97
CA PRO A 233 -8.58 2.03 18.03
C PRO A 233 -8.03 1.24 19.21
N TYR A 234 -6.80 1.53 19.63
CA TYR A 234 -6.15 0.92 20.80
C TYR A 234 -6.88 1.14 22.13
N GLU A 235 -7.82 2.07 22.22
CA GLU A 235 -8.65 2.22 23.40
C GLU A 235 -9.74 1.15 23.50
N LEU A 236 -10.14 0.59 22.37
CA LEU A 236 -11.20 -0.42 22.26
C LEU A 236 -10.64 -1.85 22.24
N VAL A 237 -9.52 -2.08 21.58
CA VAL A 237 -8.85 -3.37 21.43
C VAL A 237 -7.38 -3.24 21.79
N LYS A 238 -6.88 -4.12 22.66
CA LYS A 238 -5.60 -3.93 23.36
C LYS A 238 -4.59 -5.06 23.17
N LYS A 239 -4.91 -6.07 22.37
CA LYS A 239 -4.01 -7.20 22.13
C LYS A 239 -3.73 -7.36 20.65
N VAL A 240 -2.46 -7.28 20.32
CA VAL A 240 -1.93 -7.49 18.96
C VAL A 240 -1.25 -8.84 18.93
N ALA A 241 -1.81 -9.78 18.21
CA ALA A 241 -1.17 -11.04 17.88
C ALA A 241 -0.32 -10.83 16.62
N LEU A 242 1.00 -10.90 16.74
CA LEU A 242 1.96 -10.59 15.67
C LEU A 242 1.93 -11.65 14.56
N THR A 243 0.79 -11.74 13.89
CA THR A 243 0.63 -12.64 12.74
C THR A 243 1.37 -12.15 11.50
N ASN A 244 1.58 -10.83 11.38
CA ASN A 244 2.29 -10.18 10.27
C ASN A 244 1.92 -10.77 8.90
N HIS A 245 0.64 -11.08 8.73
CA HIS A 245 0.15 -11.87 7.60
C HIS A 245 0.08 -11.09 6.29
N PHE A 246 0.12 -9.75 6.33
CA PHE A 246 0.22 -8.90 5.15
C PHE A 246 1.20 -7.75 5.37
N ILE A 247 1.90 -7.35 4.31
CA ILE A 247 2.46 -6.02 4.24
C ILE A 247 1.31 -5.01 4.03
N ALA A 248 1.28 -3.92 4.80
CA ALA A 248 0.31 -2.87 4.61
C ALA A 248 0.82 -1.88 3.56
N THR A 249 0.51 -2.12 2.31
CA THR A 249 0.99 -1.32 1.19
C THR A 249 -0.15 -0.66 0.42
N ARG A 250 0.20 0.37 -0.35
CA ARG A 250 -0.67 1.07 -1.30
C ARG A 250 0.10 1.37 -2.57
N TRP A 251 -0.61 1.35 -3.69
CA TRP A 251 -0.09 1.83 -4.96
C TRP A 251 -0.76 3.16 -5.31
N LEU A 252 0.06 4.13 -5.67
CA LEU A 252 -0.39 5.40 -6.22
C LEU A 252 -0.62 5.20 -7.71
N PHE A 253 -1.78 5.57 -8.24
CA PHE A 253 -2.16 5.28 -9.61
C PHE A 253 -3.07 6.35 -10.20
N MET A 254 -3.19 6.34 -11.54
CA MET A 254 -4.11 7.14 -12.32
C MET A 254 -4.51 6.42 -13.61
N ALA A 255 -5.32 7.04 -14.45
CA ALA A 255 -5.64 6.51 -15.77
C ALA A 255 -4.44 6.59 -16.72
N GLN A 256 -4.16 5.52 -17.47
CA GLN A 256 -3.04 5.43 -18.43
C GLN A 256 -3.19 6.45 -19.56
N ASP A 257 -4.39 6.58 -20.14
CA ASP A 257 -4.67 7.53 -21.21
C ASP A 257 -4.49 8.99 -20.76
N VAL A 258 -4.94 9.34 -19.54
CA VAL A 258 -4.74 10.67 -18.96
C VAL A 258 -3.25 10.94 -18.73
N TYR A 259 -2.48 9.94 -18.25
CA TYR A 259 -1.04 10.05 -18.09
C TYR A 259 -0.34 10.25 -19.43
N GLU A 260 -0.69 9.48 -20.47
CA GLU A 260 -0.07 9.56 -21.80
C GLU A 260 -0.40 10.87 -22.54
N GLU A 261 -1.57 11.46 -22.29
CA GLU A 261 -1.95 12.77 -22.84
C GLU A 261 -1.11 13.93 -22.26
N MET A 262 -0.46 13.73 -21.12
CA MET A 262 0.37 14.75 -20.49
C MET A 262 1.69 14.90 -21.26
N PRO A 263 2.17 16.15 -21.49
CA PRO A 263 3.51 16.40 -22.01
C PRO A 263 4.59 15.70 -21.19
N VAL A 264 5.64 15.23 -21.86
CA VAL A 264 6.74 14.47 -21.22
C VAL A 264 7.32 15.19 -20.01
N LYS A 265 7.49 16.50 -20.09
CA LYS A 265 7.98 17.33 -18.98
C LYS A 265 7.11 17.19 -17.71
N TRP A 266 5.79 17.18 -17.87
CA TRP A 266 4.89 17.07 -16.72
C TRP A 266 4.80 15.65 -16.20
N ARG A 267 4.92 14.64 -17.07
CA ARG A 267 5.02 13.22 -16.64
C ARG A 267 6.26 12.98 -15.79
N ASP A 268 7.42 13.44 -16.25
CA ASP A 268 8.70 13.30 -15.53
C ASP A 268 8.64 13.95 -14.14
N ILE A 269 7.98 15.11 -14.02
CA ILE A 269 7.77 15.78 -12.73
C ILE A 269 6.79 15.01 -11.85
N LEU A 270 5.69 14.51 -12.43
CA LEU A 270 4.68 13.72 -11.72
C LEU A 270 5.32 12.45 -11.13
N ASP A 271 6.07 11.70 -11.94
CA ASP A 271 6.76 10.48 -11.52
C ASP A 271 7.80 10.74 -10.43
N ALA A 272 8.58 11.83 -10.59
CA ALA A 272 9.56 12.24 -9.58
C ALA A 272 8.89 12.62 -8.25
N CYS A 273 7.74 13.30 -8.28
CA CYS A 273 6.96 13.63 -7.08
C CYS A 273 6.37 12.37 -6.43
N ALA A 274 5.88 11.41 -7.24
CA ALA A 274 5.33 10.15 -6.76
C ALA A 274 6.39 9.34 -6.01
N ALA A 275 7.55 9.11 -6.64
CA ALA A 275 8.66 8.39 -6.04
C ALA A 275 9.17 9.07 -4.75
N GLU A 276 9.39 10.40 -4.77
CA GLU A 276 9.84 11.14 -3.58
C GLU A 276 8.84 11.03 -2.42
N CYS A 277 7.54 11.08 -2.71
CA CYS A 277 6.51 10.99 -1.67
C CYS A 277 6.34 9.57 -1.13
N GLY A 278 6.43 8.53 -1.97
CA GLY A 278 6.36 7.14 -1.54
C GLY A 278 7.53 6.76 -0.64
N GLU A 279 8.76 7.05 -1.04
CA GLU A 279 9.96 6.81 -0.21
C GLU A 279 9.92 7.58 1.12
N TRP A 280 9.46 8.83 1.08
CA TRP A 280 9.31 9.65 2.28
C TRP A 280 8.26 9.05 3.22
N GLU A 281 7.11 8.64 2.72
CA GLU A 281 6.03 8.03 3.50
C GLU A 281 6.51 6.74 4.18
N GLN A 282 7.11 5.81 3.43
CA GLN A 282 7.64 4.56 3.96
C GLN A 282 8.67 4.80 5.08
N THR A 283 9.56 5.77 4.88
CA THR A 283 10.56 6.15 5.89
C THR A 283 9.90 6.70 7.16
N MET A 284 8.92 7.59 7.01
CA MET A 284 8.24 8.20 8.14
C MET A 284 7.38 7.19 8.92
N CYS A 285 6.74 6.25 8.22
CA CYS A 285 6.00 5.16 8.85
C CYS A 285 6.92 4.25 9.66
N ALA A 286 8.06 3.85 9.11
CA ALA A 286 9.03 3.00 9.79
C ALA A 286 9.63 3.68 11.04
N ASP A 287 9.97 4.96 10.94
CA ASP A 287 10.52 5.74 12.06
C ASP A 287 9.49 5.96 13.18
N ASP A 288 8.21 6.13 12.83
CA ASP A 288 7.14 6.40 13.79
C ASP A 288 6.62 5.10 14.48
N GLU A 289 6.74 3.94 13.84
CA GLU A 289 6.16 2.69 14.34
C GLU A 289 6.63 2.34 15.75
N ALA A 290 7.94 2.38 16.00
CA ALA A 290 8.49 2.08 17.33
C ALA A 290 8.02 3.08 18.40
N VAL A 291 7.84 4.34 18.03
CA VAL A 291 7.32 5.39 18.91
C VAL A 291 5.86 5.13 19.27
N GLN A 292 5.04 4.76 18.29
CA GLN A 292 3.63 4.45 18.50
C GLN A 292 3.44 3.18 19.35
N ILE A 293 4.24 2.14 19.10
CA ILE A 293 4.23 0.91 19.92
C ILE A 293 4.51 1.25 21.39
N GLU A 294 5.60 1.99 21.68
CA GLU A 294 5.99 2.33 23.04
C GLU A 294 4.92 3.18 23.72
N LYS A 295 4.36 4.15 23.03
CA LYS A 295 3.25 4.98 23.51
C LYS A 295 2.02 4.13 23.87
N MET A 296 1.57 3.25 22.98
CA MET A 296 0.40 2.40 23.22
C MET A 296 0.63 1.40 24.36
N LYS A 297 1.88 0.90 24.53
CA LYS A 297 2.26 0.06 25.68
C LYS A 297 2.14 0.81 26.99
N THR A 298 2.73 1.99 27.06
CA THR A 298 2.88 2.74 28.32
C THR A 298 1.62 3.52 28.71
N GLU A 299 0.93 4.11 27.74
CA GLU A 299 -0.23 4.97 28.01
C GLU A 299 -1.56 4.22 27.99
N ALA A 300 -1.70 3.20 27.14
CA ALA A 300 -2.96 2.48 26.94
C ALA A 300 -2.94 1.00 27.40
N GLY A 301 -1.78 0.46 27.73
CA GLY A 301 -1.64 -0.94 28.15
C GLY A 301 -1.87 -1.94 27.01
N VAL A 302 -1.61 -1.54 25.78
CA VAL A 302 -1.65 -2.45 24.62
C VAL A 302 -0.52 -3.47 24.74
N THR A 303 -0.80 -4.72 24.42
CA THR A 303 0.18 -5.81 24.46
C THR A 303 0.37 -6.41 23.08
N TRP A 304 1.59 -6.83 22.78
CA TRP A 304 1.99 -7.58 21.58
C TRP A 304 2.46 -8.95 22.00
N ASN A 305 1.99 -10.00 21.33
CA ASN A 305 2.45 -11.35 21.56
C ASN A 305 2.84 -12.05 20.27
N GLU A 306 3.88 -12.86 20.39
CA GLU A 306 4.29 -13.78 19.34
C GLU A 306 3.23 -14.86 19.14
N VAL A 307 3.16 -15.39 17.92
CA VAL A 307 2.22 -16.45 17.53
C VAL A 307 2.97 -17.63 16.90
N ASP A 308 2.29 -18.74 16.73
CA ASP A 308 2.78 -19.88 15.93
C ASP A 308 2.71 -19.50 14.43
N ILE A 309 3.79 -18.85 13.95
CA ILE A 309 3.84 -18.30 12.60
C ILE A 309 3.74 -19.39 11.52
N ASP A 310 4.27 -20.59 11.78
CA ASP A 310 4.19 -21.71 10.86
C ASP A 310 2.74 -22.18 10.69
N ALA A 311 1.97 -22.24 11.80
CA ALA A 311 0.55 -22.58 11.76
C ALA A 311 -0.27 -21.52 11.00
N PHE A 312 0.04 -20.23 11.16
CA PHE A 312 -0.60 -19.15 10.39
C PHE A 312 -0.24 -19.20 8.90
N THR A 313 1.01 -19.52 8.59
CA THR A 313 1.47 -19.70 7.20
C THR A 313 0.75 -20.88 6.52
N GLU A 314 0.63 -22.02 7.20
CA GLU A 314 -0.11 -23.18 6.70
C GLU A 314 -1.60 -22.85 6.49
N ALA A 315 -2.21 -22.12 7.42
CA ALA A 315 -3.60 -21.69 7.31
C ALA A 315 -3.84 -20.74 6.12
N CYS A 316 -2.86 -19.91 5.75
CA CYS A 316 -2.94 -18.98 4.62
C CYS A 316 -2.66 -19.65 3.26
N ALA A 317 -1.97 -20.79 3.21
CA ALA A 317 -1.57 -21.42 1.94
C ALA A 317 -2.70 -21.59 0.92
N PRO A 318 -3.95 -21.98 1.29
CA PRO A 318 -5.06 -22.13 0.35
C PRO A 318 -5.50 -20.82 -0.32
N VAL A 319 -5.08 -19.65 0.20
CA VAL A 319 -5.42 -18.35 -0.38
C VAL A 319 -4.84 -18.20 -1.77
N TYR A 320 -3.63 -18.72 -2.02
CA TYR A 320 -2.98 -18.61 -3.33
C TYR A 320 -3.69 -19.42 -4.42
N ASP A 321 -4.15 -20.64 -4.10
CA ASP A 321 -4.96 -21.42 -5.02
C ASP A 321 -6.29 -20.70 -5.34
N TRP A 322 -6.91 -20.10 -4.31
CA TRP A 322 -8.12 -19.31 -4.48
C TRP A 322 -7.90 -18.07 -5.35
N ILE A 323 -6.75 -17.36 -5.22
CA ILE A 323 -6.43 -16.21 -6.10
C ILE A 323 -6.39 -16.65 -7.56
N VAL A 324 -5.77 -17.81 -7.85
CA VAL A 324 -5.73 -18.37 -9.21
C VAL A 324 -7.12 -18.70 -9.72
N GLU A 325 -7.96 -19.33 -8.89
CA GLU A 325 -9.32 -19.73 -9.27
C GLU A 325 -10.26 -18.52 -9.45
N GLU A 326 -10.18 -17.52 -8.58
CA GLU A 326 -11.08 -16.37 -8.55
C GLU A 326 -10.72 -15.33 -9.60
N TYR A 327 -9.43 -14.99 -9.72
CA TYR A 327 -8.96 -13.90 -10.56
C TYR A 327 -8.22 -14.33 -11.83
N GLY A 328 -8.04 -15.64 -12.04
CA GLY A 328 -7.27 -16.14 -13.17
C GLY A 328 -5.78 -15.72 -13.12
N ALA A 329 -5.24 -15.57 -11.93
CA ALA A 329 -3.82 -15.23 -11.75
C ALA A 329 -2.91 -16.34 -12.30
N THR A 330 -1.67 -15.98 -12.62
CA THR A 330 -0.65 -16.92 -13.11
C THR A 330 -0.34 -17.98 -12.05
N PRO A 331 -0.61 -19.27 -12.29
CA PRO A 331 -0.52 -20.32 -11.26
C PRO A 331 0.87 -20.44 -10.61
N GLU A 332 1.92 -20.19 -11.39
CA GLU A 332 3.31 -20.33 -10.95
C GLU A 332 3.86 -19.07 -10.25
N LEU A 333 3.13 -17.96 -10.30
CA LEU A 333 3.64 -16.65 -9.86
C LEU A 333 4.02 -16.66 -8.37
N HIS A 334 3.20 -17.23 -7.50
CA HIS A 334 3.53 -17.33 -6.07
C HIS A 334 4.88 -18.02 -5.86
N GLN A 335 5.12 -19.16 -6.51
CA GLN A 335 6.39 -19.87 -6.38
C GLN A 335 7.57 -19.06 -6.95
N GLN A 336 7.38 -18.36 -8.06
CA GLN A 336 8.39 -17.47 -8.64
C GLN A 336 8.77 -16.35 -7.66
N LEU A 337 7.79 -15.75 -6.99
CA LEU A 337 8.03 -14.72 -5.97
C LEU A 337 8.77 -15.28 -4.75
N VAL A 338 8.36 -16.44 -4.26
CA VAL A 338 9.03 -17.13 -3.15
C VAL A 338 10.49 -17.42 -3.50
N ASP A 339 10.77 -17.92 -4.71
CA ASP A 339 12.13 -18.19 -5.17
C ASP A 339 12.96 -16.91 -5.29
N LEU A 340 12.36 -15.83 -5.83
CA LEU A 340 13.00 -14.51 -5.94
C LEU A 340 13.38 -13.96 -4.56
N ILE A 341 12.44 -13.98 -3.61
CA ILE A 341 12.64 -13.50 -2.23
C ILE A 341 13.71 -14.36 -1.51
N ASN A 342 13.68 -15.66 -1.68
CA ASN A 342 14.68 -16.55 -1.08
C ASN A 342 16.07 -16.31 -1.66
N GLY A 343 16.20 -16.01 -2.95
CA GLY A 343 17.43 -15.56 -3.58
C GLY A 343 17.98 -14.31 -2.91
N PHE A 344 17.13 -13.28 -2.76
CA PHE A 344 17.49 -12.04 -2.08
C PHE A 344 17.95 -12.26 -0.62
N ARG A 345 17.21 -13.10 0.15
CA ARG A 345 17.58 -13.46 1.53
C ARG A 345 18.94 -14.14 1.60
N ALA A 346 19.24 -15.04 0.67
CA ALA A 346 20.52 -15.75 0.61
C ALA A 346 21.69 -14.79 0.28
N GLU A 347 21.49 -13.85 -0.64
CA GLU A 347 22.49 -12.82 -0.98
C GLU A 347 22.78 -11.91 0.22
N LYS A 348 21.75 -11.46 0.92
CA LYS A 348 21.88 -10.62 2.14
C LYS A 348 22.59 -11.35 3.28
N ALA A 349 22.36 -12.65 3.44
CA ALA A 349 23.02 -13.47 4.48
C ALA A 349 24.50 -13.74 4.17
N ALA A 350 24.92 -13.64 2.89
CA ALA A 350 26.28 -13.85 2.45
C ALA A 350 27.15 -12.56 2.45
N ALA A 351 26.52 -11.38 2.56
CA ALA A 351 27.16 -10.05 2.55
C ALA A 351 27.51 -9.56 3.96
#